data_e438e17b2f49ede40139f3f5a9695889
#
_entry.id   e438e17b2f49ede40139f3f5a9695889
#
_cell.length_a   1.000
_cell.length_b   1.000
_cell.length_c   1.000
_cell.angle_alpha   90.00
_cell.angle_beta   90.00
_cell.angle_gamma   90.00
#
_symmetry.space_group_name_H-M   'P 1'
#
loop_
_entity.id
_entity.type
_entity.pdbx_description
1 polymer ?
#
loop_
_entity_poly.entity_id
_entity_poly.type
_entity_poly.pdbx_seq_one_letter_code
_entity_poly.pdbx_strand_id
1 'polypeptide(L)' 'MRNTMKSKDVLVRFGQRVREMRMKEGLSQEAFALRCGLDRTYVGGIERGERNLALRNIELIARTLGVSVSRLLEGV' A
#
# COMPACT_ATOMS: atom_id res chain seq x y z
N MET A 1 12.52 19.10 5.01
CA MET A 1 12.17 18.65 5.00
C MET A 1 11.63 18.13 4.92
N ARG A 2 11.55 18.05 4.88
CA ARG A 2 10.99 17.51 4.89
C ARG A 2 10.17 16.77 5.11
N ASN A 3 10.63 16.27 4.62
CA ASN A 3 9.56 15.55 4.83
C ASN A 3 8.85 15.60 6.09
N THR A 4 8.70 16.59 6.50
CA THR A 4 8.06 16.76 7.74
C THR A 4 6.64 16.33 7.74
N MET A 5 6.04 16.31 6.58
CA MET A 5 4.67 15.91 6.46
C MET A 5 4.48 14.42 6.59
N LYS A 6 5.56 13.66 6.41
CA LYS A 6 5.43 12.22 6.48
C LYS A 6 5.52 11.74 7.90
N SER A 7 4.77 10.71 8.21
CA SER A 7 4.87 10.04 9.48
C SER A 7 6.26 9.47 9.65
N LYS A 8 6.72 9.39 10.91
CA LYS A 8 7.94 8.70 11.22
C LYS A 8 7.80 7.20 11.01
N ASP A 9 6.60 6.69 11.18
CA ASP A 9 6.34 5.26 11.08
C ASP A 9 6.27 4.85 9.61
N VAL A 10 7.14 3.96 9.22
CA VAL A 10 7.21 3.46 7.86
C VAL A 10 5.90 2.78 7.44
N LEU A 11 5.19 2.18 8.39
CA LEU A 11 3.93 1.51 8.08
C LEU A 11 2.87 2.51 7.62
N VAL A 12 2.85 3.68 8.24
CA VAL A 12 1.91 4.73 7.85
C VAL A 12 2.28 5.27 6.47
N ARG A 13 3.57 5.52 6.23
CA ARG A 13 4.02 6.02 4.94
C ARG A 13 3.73 5.01 3.84
N PHE A 14 3.98 3.73 4.10
CA PHE A 14 3.69 2.68 3.14
C PHE A 14 2.20 2.61 2.84
N GLY A 15 1.39 2.66 3.88
CA GLY A 15 -0.07 2.62 3.71
C GLY A 15 -0.58 3.76 2.87
N GLN A 16 -0.05 4.96 3.07
CA GLN A 16 -0.42 6.11 2.25
C GLN A 16 -0.02 5.91 0.80
N ARG A 17 1.15 5.34 0.58
CA ARG A 17 1.63 5.06 -0.78
C ARG A 17 0.69 4.08 -1.49
N VAL A 18 0.32 3.01 -0.79
CA VAL A 18 -0.61 2.02 -1.35
C VAL A 18 -1.94 2.67 -1.70
N ARG A 19 -2.47 3.47 -0.78
CA ARG A 19 -3.74 4.14 -1.01
C ARG A 19 -3.68 5.06 -2.23
N GLU A 20 -2.62 5.86 -2.35
CA GLU A 20 -2.47 6.77 -3.47
C GLU A 20 -2.42 6.02 -4.79
N MET A 21 -1.66 4.94 -4.84
CA MET A 21 -1.53 4.17 -6.07
C MET A 21 -2.82 3.44 -6.41
N ARG A 22 -3.52 2.94 -5.38
CA ARG A 22 -4.82 2.30 -5.59
C ARG A 22 -5.83 3.28 -6.18
N MET A 23 -5.89 4.48 -5.59
CA MET A 23 -6.84 5.49 -6.05
C MET A 23 -6.51 5.97 -7.47
N LYS A 24 -5.23 6.02 -7.79
CA LYS A 24 -4.79 6.39 -9.12
C LYS A 24 -5.28 5.40 -10.17
N GLU A 25 -5.44 4.13 -9.77
CA GLU A 25 -5.97 3.10 -10.65
C GLU A 25 -7.50 3.10 -10.67
N GLY A 26 -8.12 3.96 -9.89
CA GLY A 26 -9.58 4.05 -9.86
C GLY A 26 -10.24 2.90 -9.10
N LEU A 27 -9.51 2.24 -8.22
CA LEU A 27 -10.03 1.06 -7.53
C LEU A 27 -10.48 1.40 -6.11
N SER A 28 -11.62 0.83 -5.71
CA SER A 28 -12.03 0.87 -4.32
C SER A 28 -11.15 -0.09 -3.53
N GLN A 29 -11.19 0.02 -2.20
CA GLN A 29 -10.48 -0.94 -1.35
C GLN A 29 -10.96 -2.36 -1.61
N GLU A 30 -12.26 -2.52 -1.77
CA GLU A 30 -12.86 -3.83 -2.01
C GLU A 30 -12.37 -4.43 -3.33
N ALA A 31 -12.42 -3.63 -4.40
CA ALA A 31 -11.98 -4.10 -5.71
C ALA A 31 -10.48 -4.43 -5.70
N PHE A 32 -9.69 -3.61 -5.03
CA PHE A 32 -8.26 -3.82 -4.94
C PHE A 32 -7.95 -5.11 -4.15
N ALA A 33 -8.64 -5.29 -3.03
CA ALA A 33 -8.45 -6.49 -2.21
C ALA A 33 -8.79 -7.75 -3.01
N LEU A 34 -9.88 -7.68 -3.78
CA LEU A 34 -10.28 -8.80 -4.61
C LEU A 34 -9.18 -9.16 -5.62
N ARG A 35 -8.60 -8.14 -6.27
CA ARG A 35 -7.54 -8.38 -7.24
C ARG A 35 -6.27 -8.90 -6.60
N CYS A 36 -5.98 -8.46 -5.38
CA CYS A 36 -4.82 -8.96 -4.63
C CYS A 36 -5.03 -10.37 -4.09
N GLY A 37 -6.28 -10.79 -3.97
CA GLY A 37 -6.58 -12.01 -3.24
C GLY A 37 -6.43 -11.83 -1.75
N LEU A 38 -6.64 -10.61 -1.25
CA LEU A 38 -6.52 -10.29 0.16
C LEU A 38 -7.87 -9.89 0.72
N ASP A 39 -8.00 -9.98 2.04
CA ASP A 39 -9.20 -9.55 2.73
C ASP A 39 -9.27 -8.01 2.68
N ARG A 40 -10.47 -7.46 2.44
CA ARG A 40 -10.65 -6.03 2.40
C ARG A 40 -10.27 -5.37 3.72
N THR A 41 -10.59 -6.03 4.84
CA THR A 41 -10.24 -5.51 6.17
C THR A 41 -8.72 -5.37 6.32
N TYR A 42 -7.98 -6.35 5.75
CA TYR A 42 -6.53 -6.31 5.78
C TYR A 42 -6.00 -5.14 4.95
N VAL A 43 -6.57 -4.95 3.76
CA VAL A 43 -6.17 -3.82 2.90
C VAL A 43 -6.44 -2.49 3.61
N GLY A 44 -7.60 -2.36 4.25
CA GLY A 44 -7.89 -1.15 5.02
C GLY A 44 -6.88 -0.91 6.13
N GLY A 45 -6.51 -1.98 6.83
CA GLY A 45 -5.50 -1.88 7.89
C GLY A 45 -4.14 -1.48 7.36
N ILE A 46 -3.76 -2.00 6.18
CA ILE A 46 -2.51 -1.62 5.53
C ILE A 46 -2.50 -0.12 5.26
N GLU A 47 -3.59 0.38 4.68
CA GLU A 47 -3.65 1.79 4.29
C GLU A 47 -3.66 2.73 5.49
N ARG A 48 -4.13 2.25 6.64
CA ARG A 48 -4.08 3.03 7.87
C ARG A 48 -2.74 2.91 8.61
N GLY A 49 -1.83 2.08 8.11
CA GLY A 49 -0.52 1.90 8.73
C GLY A 49 -0.55 0.98 9.93
N GLU A 50 -1.51 0.09 9.99
CA GLU A 50 -1.73 -0.79 11.14
C GLU A 50 -1.15 -2.19 10.94
N ARG A 51 -0.62 -2.49 9.76
CA ARG A 51 -0.14 -3.83 9.45
C ARG A 51 1.32 -3.81 9.05
N ASN A 52 2.09 -4.69 9.66
CA ASN A 52 3.48 -4.92 9.31
C ASN A 52 3.51 -6.08 8.32
N LEU A 53 3.69 -5.78 7.03
CA LEU A 53 3.51 -6.76 5.98
C LEU A 53 4.75 -7.62 5.80
N ALA A 54 4.50 -8.89 5.50
CA ALA A 54 5.54 -9.75 5.00
C ALA A 54 5.93 -9.29 3.59
N LEU A 55 7.17 -9.55 3.22
CA LEU A 55 7.68 -9.16 1.91
C LEU A 55 6.85 -9.76 0.78
N ARG A 56 6.32 -10.97 0.97
CA ARG A 56 5.46 -11.61 -0.05
C ARG A 56 4.20 -10.81 -0.31
N ASN A 57 3.62 -10.23 0.73
CA ASN A 57 2.41 -9.43 0.56
C ASN A 57 2.74 -8.10 -0.08
N ILE A 58 3.92 -7.55 0.18
CA ILE A 58 4.37 -6.33 -0.50
C ILE A 58 4.50 -6.61 -2.00
N GLU A 59 5.11 -7.74 -2.35
CA GLU A 59 5.24 -8.12 -3.75
C GLU A 59 3.88 -8.32 -4.42
N LEU A 60 2.95 -8.94 -3.72
CA LEU A 60 1.61 -9.17 -4.23
C LEU A 60 0.90 -7.85 -4.53
N ILE A 61 1.03 -6.89 -3.64
CA ILE A 61 0.45 -5.56 -3.84
C ILE A 61 1.09 -4.88 -5.05
N ALA A 62 2.41 -4.93 -5.15
CA ALA A 62 3.13 -4.32 -6.26
C ALA A 62 2.67 -4.93 -7.59
N ARG A 63 2.55 -6.25 -7.62
CA ARG A 63 2.13 -6.96 -8.82
C ARG A 63 0.72 -6.57 -9.21
N THR A 64 -0.17 -6.46 -8.24
CA THR A 64 -1.56 -6.07 -8.50
C THR A 64 -1.62 -4.66 -9.08
N LEU A 65 -0.73 -3.78 -8.62
CA LEU A 65 -0.66 -2.42 -9.13
C LEU A 65 0.13 -2.30 -10.43
N GLY A 66 0.74 -3.41 -10.87
CA GLY A 66 1.52 -3.40 -12.12
C GLY A 66 2.84 -2.67 -12.01
N VAL A 67 3.44 -2.65 -10.82
CA VAL A 67 4.72 -1.97 -10.60
C VAL A 67 5.69 -2.91 -9.90
N SER A 68 6.96 -2.55 -9.93
CA SER A 68 7.97 -3.29 -9.18
C SER A 68 7.86 -2.98 -7.69
N VAL A 69 8.45 -3.83 -6.86
CA VAL A 69 8.51 -3.56 -5.42
C VAL A 69 9.25 -2.26 -5.16
N SER A 70 10.34 -2.01 -5.90
CA SER A 70 11.10 -0.77 -5.70
C SER A 70 10.25 0.45 -6.04
N ARG A 71 9.44 0.38 -7.09
CA ARG A 71 8.56 1.47 -7.45
C ARG A 71 7.48 1.69 -6.37
N LEU A 72 6.93 0.60 -5.87
CA LEU A 72 5.92 0.69 -4.82
C LEU A 72 6.47 1.39 -3.58
N LEU A 73 7.72 1.10 -3.25
CA LEU A 73 8.34 1.66 -2.05
C LEU A 73 9.01 3.00 -2.27
N GLU A 74 8.93 3.54 -3.48
CA GLU A 74 9.58 4.80 -3.81
C GLU A 74 9.01 5.91 -2.93
N GLY A 75 9.89 6.62 -2.25
CA GLY A 75 9.48 7.70 -1.37
C GLY A 75 8.97 7.25 0.00
N VAL A 76 8.94 5.97 0.24
CA VAL A 76 8.57 5.45 1.54
C VAL A 76 9.78 5.43 2.50
#